data_2b1551cbbb0c079cdcce8ff1e3240843
#
_entry.id   2b1551cbbb0c079cdcce8ff1e3240843
#
_cell.length_a   1.000
_cell.length_b   1.000
_cell.length_c   1.000
_cell.angle_alpha   90.00
_cell.angle_beta   90.00
_cell.angle_gamma   90.00
#
_symmetry.space_group_name_H-M   'P 1'
#
loop_
_entity.id
_entity.type
_entity.pdbx_description
1 polymer ?
#
loop_
_entity_poly.entity_id
_entity_poly.type
_entity_poly.pdbx_seq_one_letter_code
_entity_poly.pdbx_strand_id
1 'polypeptide(L)'
;VIGESGKFTTLFSLKSFIEANNQKVTAHISPSIQDIKERFYMNKKYLTHNEIKKTIKKIEKLNIPLTVFECLTLVYIINASKINADYNIQETGALWRLDSNNINDFPIIQICTNINKQHLNFLKKKTLDEVIKEDVGHLSNFTNIYIGKQSPHVLKKIKEILKKNRSKIIYPNSWKLIKKKHQFYYQD
;
A
#
# COMPACT_ATOMS: atom_id res chain seq x y z
N VAL A 1 -0.85 0.90 -1.64
CA VAL A 1 -1.98 0.47 -0.77
C VAL A 1 -1.76 1.05 0.61
N ILE A 2 -2.70 1.82 1.10
CA ILE A 2 -2.63 2.68 2.29
C ILE A 2 -3.73 2.25 3.27
N GLY A 3 -3.60 2.62 4.56
CA GLY A 3 -4.56 2.35 5.63
C GLY A 3 -4.02 1.41 6.70
N GLU A 4 -4.87 1.02 7.65
CA GLU A 4 -4.44 0.30 8.85
C GLU A 4 -4.69 -1.21 8.76
N SER A 5 -5.84 -1.62 8.27
CA SER A 5 -6.22 -3.03 8.19
C SER A 5 -6.55 -3.46 6.76
N GLY A 6 -6.08 -4.67 6.37
CA GLY A 6 -6.38 -5.26 5.07
C GLY A 6 -5.45 -4.86 3.92
N LYS A 7 -4.38 -4.11 4.16
CA LYS A 7 -3.39 -3.72 3.13
C LYS A 7 -2.80 -4.93 2.42
N PHE A 8 -2.22 -5.85 3.18
CA PHE A 8 -1.62 -7.08 2.68
C PHE A 8 -2.59 -7.89 1.81
N THR A 9 -3.80 -8.17 2.31
CA THR A 9 -4.83 -8.93 1.57
C THR A 9 -5.21 -8.23 0.27
N THR A 10 -5.40 -6.91 0.30
CA THR A 10 -5.71 -6.10 -0.89
C THR A 10 -4.58 -6.15 -1.91
N LEU A 11 -3.34 -5.99 -1.46
CA LEU A 11 -2.17 -6.05 -2.32
C LEU A 11 -2.03 -7.43 -2.99
N PHE A 12 -2.16 -8.50 -2.22
CA PHE A 12 -2.07 -9.87 -2.74
C PHE A 12 -3.19 -10.19 -3.73
N SER A 13 -4.42 -9.77 -3.45
CA SER A 13 -5.54 -9.93 -4.37
C SER A 13 -5.28 -9.19 -5.67
N LEU A 14 -4.88 -7.92 -5.59
CA LEU A 14 -4.57 -7.11 -6.76
C LEU A 14 -3.43 -7.73 -7.59
N LYS A 15 -2.34 -8.16 -6.93
CA LYS A 15 -1.25 -8.89 -7.56
C LYS A 15 -1.76 -10.12 -8.33
N SER A 16 -2.61 -10.91 -7.70
CA SER A 16 -3.14 -12.14 -8.30
C SER A 16 -4.03 -11.85 -9.52
N PHE A 17 -4.85 -10.80 -9.48
CA PHE A 17 -5.65 -10.36 -10.63
C PHE A 17 -4.78 -9.87 -11.80
N ILE A 18 -3.73 -9.10 -11.51
CA ILE A 18 -2.79 -8.62 -12.53
C ILE A 18 -2.11 -9.80 -13.22
N GLU A 19 -1.63 -10.78 -12.44
CA GLU A 19 -0.98 -11.98 -12.97
C GLU A 19 -1.94 -12.88 -13.75
N ALA A 20 -3.19 -13.00 -13.32
CA ALA A 20 -4.23 -13.75 -14.05
C ALA A 20 -4.53 -13.14 -15.44
N ASN A 21 -4.27 -11.84 -15.61
CA ASN A 21 -4.34 -11.16 -16.91
C ASN A 21 -3.01 -11.18 -17.67
N ASN A 22 -2.08 -12.07 -17.32
CA ASN A 22 -0.76 -12.21 -17.94
C ASN A 22 0.10 -10.95 -17.90
N GLN A 23 -0.15 -10.05 -16.95
CA GLN A 23 0.62 -8.83 -16.75
C GLN A 23 1.70 -9.05 -15.68
N LYS A 24 2.83 -8.36 -15.84
CA LYS A 24 3.97 -8.45 -14.93
C LYS A 24 3.78 -7.49 -13.77
N VAL A 25 4.05 -7.97 -12.56
CA VAL A 25 3.90 -7.18 -11.35
C VAL A 25 5.09 -7.34 -10.41
N THR A 26 5.53 -6.24 -9.81
CA THR A 26 6.40 -6.28 -8.63
C THR A 26 5.64 -5.74 -7.43
N ALA A 27 6.00 -6.18 -6.22
CA ALA A 27 5.35 -5.72 -5.00
C ALA A 27 6.33 -5.55 -3.84
N HIS A 28 6.15 -4.46 -3.08
CA HIS A 28 6.79 -4.23 -1.79
C HIS A 28 5.76 -4.42 -0.68
N ILE A 29 6.05 -5.35 0.23
CA ILE A 29 5.11 -5.86 1.24
C ILE A 29 5.68 -5.61 2.64
N SER A 30 4.81 -5.31 3.60
CA SER A 30 5.21 -4.99 4.97
C SER A 30 4.13 -5.40 5.98
N PRO A 31 4.52 -6.08 7.06
CA PRO A 31 5.80 -6.75 7.32
C PRO A 31 5.96 -8.07 6.55
N SER A 32 7.12 -8.70 6.64
CA SER A 32 7.28 -10.13 6.30
C SER A 32 6.77 -10.99 7.46
N ILE A 33 6.31 -12.20 7.16
CA ILE A 33 5.78 -13.15 8.16
C ILE A 33 6.89 -14.10 8.64
N GLN A 34 7.59 -14.75 7.74
CA GLN A 34 8.62 -15.76 8.05
C GLN A 34 10.01 -15.32 7.59
N ASP A 35 10.11 -14.72 6.42
CA ASP A 35 11.39 -14.39 5.80
C ASP A 35 11.36 -12.99 5.19
N ILE A 36 12.45 -12.24 5.35
CA ILE A 36 12.61 -10.89 4.80
C ILE A 36 12.39 -10.85 3.28
N LYS A 37 12.64 -11.96 2.56
CA LYS A 37 12.43 -12.07 1.11
C LYS A 37 10.99 -11.81 0.71
N GLU A 38 10.01 -12.16 1.56
CA GLU A 38 8.57 -11.97 1.31
C GLU A 38 8.21 -10.51 1.03
N ARG A 39 9.05 -9.56 1.50
CA ARG A 39 8.86 -8.13 1.25
C ARG A 39 9.10 -7.73 -0.21
N PHE A 40 9.77 -8.56 -1.00
CA PHE A 40 10.31 -8.19 -2.30
C PHE A 40 9.84 -9.16 -3.39
N TYR A 41 8.61 -8.99 -3.83
CA TYR A 41 8.07 -9.77 -4.94
C TYR A 41 8.48 -9.15 -6.28
N MET A 42 9.11 -9.94 -7.14
CA MET A 42 9.73 -9.52 -8.40
C MET A 42 9.23 -10.37 -9.56
N ASN A 43 7.97 -10.20 -9.97
CA ASN A 43 7.37 -10.92 -11.08
C ASN A 43 7.56 -12.45 -10.99
N LYS A 44 6.70 -13.14 -10.29
CA LYS A 44 6.67 -14.59 -10.04
C LYS A 44 7.80 -15.17 -9.20
N LYS A 45 8.67 -14.35 -8.64
CA LYS A 45 9.74 -14.78 -7.71
C LYS A 45 9.97 -13.74 -6.62
N TYR A 46 10.63 -14.13 -5.56
CA TYR A 46 11.14 -13.23 -4.52
C TYR A 46 12.63 -12.98 -4.71
N LEU A 47 13.12 -11.86 -4.20
CA LEU A 47 14.56 -11.65 -4.11
C LEU A 47 15.19 -12.72 -3.22
N THR A 48 16.38 -13.16 -3.58
CA THR A 48 17.20 -14.01 -2.73
C THR A 48 17.90 -13.17 -1.63
N HIS A 49 18.29 -13.80 -0.52
CA HIS A 49 19.08 -13.14 0.52
C HIS A 49 20.37 -12.51 -0.04
N ASN A 50 21.00 -13.14 -1.00
CA ASN A 50 22.22 -12.62 -1.63
C ASN A 50 21.95 -11.33 -2.44
N GLU A 51 20.85 -11.26 -3.17
CA GLU A 51 20.43 -10.05 -3.90
C GLU A 51 20.10 -8.91 -2.96
N ILE A 52 19.37 -9.20 -1.88
CA ILE A 52 19.05 -8.22 -0.81
C ILE A 52 20.35 -7.70 -0.20
N LYS A 53 21.24 -8.58 0.27
CA LYS A 53 22.52 -8.22 0.88
C LYS A 53 23.39 -7.41 -0.07
N LYS A 54 23.48 -7.80 -1.35
CA LYS A 54 24.24 -7.08 -2.37
C LYS A 54 23.69 -5.67 -2.59
N THR A 55 22.38 -5.52 -2.55
CA THR A 55 21.73 -4.20 -2.71
C THR A 55 21.95 -3.32 -1.48
N ILE A 56 21.79 -3.87 -0.26
CA ILE A 56 22.08 -3.15 0.99
C ILE A 56 23.53 -2.61 0.98
N LYS A 57 24.53 -3.44 0.63
CA LYS A 57 25.91 -2.99 0.52
C LYS A 57 26.14 -1.85 -0.49
N LYS A 58 25.31 -1.73 -1.51
CA LYS A 58 25.35 -0.57 -2.43
C LYS A 58 24.76 0.69 -1.79
N ILE A 59 23.66 0.52 -1.03
CA ILE A 59 23.00 1.61 -0.33
C ILE A 59 23.90 2.17 0.77
N GLU A 60 24.57 1.30 1.54
CA GLU A 60 25.53 1.70 2.58
C GLU A 60 26.65 2.61 2.04
N LYS A 61 27.10 2.39 0.80
CA LYS A 61 28.13 3.23 0.16
C LYS A 61 27.68 4.67 -0.10
N LEU A 62 26.38 4.94 -0.07
CA LEU A 62 25.85 6.30 -0.23
C LEU A 62 26.06 7.16 1.02
N ASN A 63 26.39 6.52 2.17
CA ASN A 63 26.65 7.16 3.45
C ASN A 63 25.51 8.13 3.89
N ILE A 64 24.25 7.74 3.65
CA ILE A 64 23.05 8.50 4.05
C ILE A 64 22.44 7.83 5.27
N PRO A 65 22.02 8.59 6.30
CA PRO A 65 21.30 8.03 7.42
C PRO A 65 19.89 7.58 6.97
N LEU A 66 19.62 6.28 7.07
CA LEU A 66 18.36 5.67 6.71
C LEU A 66 17.81 4.84 7.86
N THR A 67 16.52 4.89 8.06
CA THR A 67 15.83 3.90 8.88
C THR A 67 15.83 2.54 8.19
N VAL A 68 15.58 1.48 8.94
CA VAL A 68 15.50 0.12 8.37
C VAL A 68 14.43 0.05 7.27
N PHE A 69 13.28 0.70 7.48
CA PHE A 69 12.19 0.65 6.48
C PHE A 69 12.54 1.42 5.21
N GLU A 70 13.19 2.57 5.31
CA GLU A 70 13.70 3.31 4.14
C GLU A 70 14.75 2.51 3.36
N CYS A 71 15.66 1.83 4.06
CA CYS A 71 16.63 0.95 3.42
C CYS A 71 15.92 -0.20 2.65
N LEU A 72 14.91 -0.83 3.25
CA LEU A 72 14.13 -1.90 2.60
C LEU A 72 13.33 -1.37 1.41
N THR A 73 12.77 -0.17 1.49
CA THR A 73 12.10 0.49 0.36
C THR A 73 13.08 0.73 -0.79
N LEU A 74 14.30 1.19 -0.51
CA LEU A 74 15.34 1.34 -1.54
C LEU A 74 15.76 0.00 -2.14
N VAL A 75 15.88 -1.07 -1.32
CA VAL A 75 16.14 -2.43 -1.83
C VAL A 75 15.08 -2.83 -2.84
N TYR A 76 13.80 -2.58 -2.52
CA TYR A 76 12.72 -2.86 -3.46
C TYR A 76 12.86 -2.06 -4.74
N ILE A 77 12.96 -0.73 -4.66
CA ILE A 77 12.99 0.17 -5.81
C ILE A 77 14.14 -0.17 -6.76
N ILE A 78 15.36 -0.35 -6.22
CA ILE A 78 16.57 -0.68 -7.01
C ILE A 78 16.41 -2.01 -7.75
N ASN A 79 15.72 -2.98 -7.19
CA ASN A 79 15.52 -4.27 -7.85
C ASN A 79 14.29 -4.28 -8.76
N ALA A 80 13.21 -3.61 -8.39
CA ALA A 80 12.03 -3.46 -9.23
C ALA A 80 12.33 -2.68 -10.51
N SER A 81 13.20 -1.65 -10.45
CA SER A 81 13.60 -0.87 -11.64
C SER A 81 14.34 -1.67 -12.72
N LYS A 82 14.86 -2.86 -12.40
CA LYS A 82 15.50 -3.77 -13.36
C LYS A 82 14.49 -4.68 -14.07
N ILE A 83 13.22 -4.65 -13.64
CA ILE A 83 12.17 -5.50 -14.17
C ILE A 83 11.24 -4.60 -14.98
N ASN A 84 11.05 -4.95 -16.26
CA ASN A 84 10.01 -4.31 -17.06
C ASN A 84 8.64 -4.86 -16.65
N ALA A 85 8.14 -4.35 -15.52
CA ALA A 85 6.85 -4.71 -14.96
C ALA A 85 5.76 -3.74 -15.44
N ASP A 86 4.56 -4.25 -15.70
CA ASP A 86 3.41 -3.43 -16.06
C ASP A 86 2.90 -2.65 -14.85
N TYR A 87 3.05 -3.23 -13.64
CA TYR A 87 2.63 -2.62 -12.38
C TYR A 87 3.66 -2.83 -11.26
N ASN A 88 3.84 -1.78 -10.48
CA ASN A 88 4.60 -1.80 -9.23
C ASN A 88 3.65 -1.46 -8.08
N ILE A 89 3.43 -2.40 -7.15
CA ILE A 89 2.52 -2.22 -6.04
C ILE A 89 3.32 -2.04 -4.74
N GLN A 90 3.00 -1.02 -3.97
CA GLN A 90 3.67 -0.75 -2.69
C GLN A 90 2.65 -0.70 -1.56
N GLU A 91 2.99 -1.36 -0.45
CA GLU A 91 2.25 -1.33 0.80
C GLU A 91 2.86 -0.30 1.75
N THR A 92 2.03 0.58 2.33
CA THR A 92 2.44 1.51 3.39
C THR A 92 2.92 0.75 4.62
N GLY A 93 4.00 1.18 5.24
CA GLY A 93 4.45 0.64 6.52
C GLY A 93 3.54 1.07 7.67
N ALA A 94 3.52 2.36 7.96
CA ALA A 94 2.66 2.95 9.01
C ALA A 94 2.42 4.43 8.68
N LEU A 95 1.18 4.86 8.59
CA LEU A 95 0.79 6.24 8.28
C LEU A 95 1.43 6.80 6.98
N TRP A 96 0.62 7.34 6.08
CA TRP A 96 1.07 7.64 4.72
C TRP A 96 1.98 8.86 4.58
N ARG A 97 1.75 9.91 5.37
CA ARG A 97 2.41 11.23 5.16
C ARG A 97 3.94 11.17 5.05
N LEU A 98 4.58 10.43 5.94
CA LEU A 98 6.05 10.31 6.01
C LEU A 98 6.54 8.89 5.68
N ASP A 99 5.70 8.09 5.06
CA ASP A 99 6.07 6.73 4.66
C ASP A 99 7.09 6.76 3.51
N SER A 100 8.10 5.90 3.58
CA SER A 100 9.14 5.81 2.55
C SER A 100 8.63 5.37 1.18
N ASN A 101 7.40 4.83 1.11
CA ASN A 101 6.74 4.50 -0.16
C ASN A 101 5.98 5.71 -0.76
N ASN A 102 5.86 6.84 -0.02
CA ASN A 102 5.24 8.07 -0.51
C ASN A 102 6.23 8.91 -1.32
N ILE A 103 6.76 8.37 -2.38
CA ILE A 103 7.79 8.97 -3.23
C ILE A 103 7.32 9.23 -4.66
N ASN A 104 6.12 8.79 -5.00
CA ASN A 104 5.58 8.96 -6.35
C ASN A 104 4.56 10.11 -6.34
N ASP A 105 4.85 11.18 -7.04
CA ASP A 105 3.96 12.34 -7.16
C ASP A 105 2.66 12.01 -7.92
N PHE A 106 2.75 11.10 -8.89
CA PHE A 106 1.64 10.72 -9.78
C PHE A 106 1.45 9.20 -9.83
N PRO A 107 1.06 8.53 -8.76
CA PRO A 107 0.73 7.12 -8.81
C PRO A 107 -0.53 6.92 -9.67
N ILE A 108 -0.59 5.86 -10.45
CA ILE A 108 -1.74 5.56 -11.30
C ILE A 108 -3.00 5.37 -10.44
N ILE A 109 -2.86 4.65 -9.33
CA ILE A 109 -3.94 4.31 -8.40
C ILE A 109 -3.45 4.40 -6.96
N GLN A 110 -4.27 4.93 -6.09
CA GLN A 110 -4.11 4.87 -4.64
C GLN A 110 -5.30 4.12 -4.03
N ILE A 111 -5.03 3.13 -3.19
CA ILE A 111 -6.06 2.32 -2.56
C ILE A 111 -5.97 2.52 -1.06
N CYS A 112 -7.01 3.09 -0.47
CA CYS A 112 -7.14 3.27 0.96
C CYS A 112 -8.02 2.15 1.54
N THR A 113 -7.40 1.24 2.29
CA THR A 113 -8.11 0.17 2.99
C THR A 113 -8.76 0.68 4.27
N ASN A 114 -9.21 -0.19 5.17
CA ASN A 114 -9.86 0.25 6.42
C ASN A 114 -8.90 1.02 7.31
N ILE A 115 -9.34 2.19 7.80
CA ILE A 115 -8.62 3.02 8.77
C ILE A 115 -9.25 2.83 10.17
N ASN A 116 -8.40 2.58 11.15
CA ASN A 116 -8.79 2.42 12.56
C ASN A 116 -7.70 2.97 13.50
N LYS A 117 -7.88 2.81 14.81
CA LYS A 117 -6.93 3.31 15.82
C LYS A 117 -5.69 2.41 15.92
N GLN A 118 -4.77 2.57 14.99
CA GLN A 118 -3.43 1.95 15.04
C GLN A 118 -2.35 3.04 14.95
N HIS A 119 -1.11 2.68 15.16
CA HIS A 119 0.07 3.55 15.03
C HIS A 119 0.02 4.84 15.86
N LEU A 120 -0.80 4.88 16.92
CA LEU A 120 -1.01 6.08 17.74
C LEU A 120 0.28 6.61 18.40
N ASN A 121 1.28 5.74 18.58
CA ASN A 121 2.56 6.13 19.17
C ASN A 121 3.35 7.12 18.33
N PHE A 122 3.09 7.17 17.01
CA PHE A 122 3.70 8.11 16.07
C PHE A 122 2.98 9.47 16.03
N LEU A 123 1.85 9.61 16.74
CA LEU A 123 0.97 10.76 16.65
C LEU A 123 1.00 11.61 17.92
N LYS A 124 0.90 12.94 17.75
CA LYS A 124 0.87 13.88 18.88
C LYS A 124 -0.42 13.77 19.70
N LYS A 125 -1.57 13.78 19.03
CA LYS A 125 -2.89 13.75 19.68
C LYS A 125 -3.40 12.35 19.97
N LYS A 126 -2.82 11.32 19.37
CA LYS A 126 -3.20 9.92 19.54
C LYS A 126 -4.69 9.65 19.29
N THR A 127 -5.28 10.34 18.31
CA THR A 127 -6.70 10.25 17.96
C THR A 127 -6.91 9.56 16.60
N LEU A 128 -8.10 8.98 16.41
CA LEU A 128 -8.49 8.42 15.12
C LEU A 128 -8.52 9.48 14.00
N ASP A 129 -8.97 10.69 14.32
CA ASP A 129 -9.00 11.80 13.36
C ASP A 129 -7.60 12.18 12.87
N GLU A 130 -6.58 12.06 13.74
CA GLU A 130 -5.20 12.29 13.36
C GLU A 130 -4.67 11.16 12.46
N VAL A 131 -4.99 9.89 12.76
CA VAL A 131 -4.68 8.76 11.86
C VAL A 131 -5.27 9.00 10.48
N ILE A 132 -6.56 9.34 10.40
CA ILE A 132 -7.23 9.61 9.13
C ILE A 132 -6.51 10.73 8.36
N LYS A 133 -6.12 11.81 9.04
CA LYS A 133 -5.42 12.92 8.42
C LYS A 133 -4.05 12.52 7.88
N GLU A 134 -3.30 11.74 8.62
CA GLU A 134 -1.97 11.24 8.20
C GLU A 134 -2.06 10.27 7.03
N ASP A 135 -3.10 9.43 6.98
CA ASP A 135 -3.28 8.46 5.89
C ASP A 135 -3.83 9.09 4.60
N VAL A 136 -4.84 9.95 4.70
CA VAL A 136 -5.52 10.44 3.49
C VAL A 136 -5.24 11.91 3.16
N GLY A 137 -4.74 12.69 4.12
CA GLY A 137 -4.47 14.12 3.90
C GLY A 137 -3.32 14.41 2.94
N HIS A 138 -2.53 13.40 2.61
CA HIS A 138 -1.34 13.49 1.76
C HIS A 138 -1.41 12.57 0.53
N LEU A 139 -2.61 12.12 0.17
CA LEU A 139 -2.82 11.40 -1.09
C LEU A 139 -2.57 12.33 -2.27
N SER A 140 -1.89 11.79 -3.28
CA SER A 140 -1.55 12.54 -4.50
C SER A 140 -2.80 13.01 -5.23
N ASN A 141 -2.69 14.12 -5.93
CA ASN A 141 -3.73 14.64 -6.82
C ASN A 141 -3.64 13.99 -8.22
N PHE A 142 -4.67 14.16 -9.03
CA PHE A 142 -4.71 13.74 -10.43
C PHE A 142 -4.53 12.23 -10.65
N THR A 143 -5.05 11.42 -9.74
CA THR A 143 -4.99 9.96 -9.76
C THR A 143 -6.37 9.35 -9.52
N ASN A 144 -6.47 8.02 -9.51
CA ASN A 144 -7.68 7.33 -9.05
C ASN A 144 -7.48 6.90 -7.60
N ILE A 145 -8.36 7.33 -6.72
CA ILE A 145 -8.35 6.96 -5.29
C ILE A 145 -9.53 6.06 -5.01
N TYR A 146 -9.23 4.81 -4.64
CA TYR A 146 -10.24 3.84 -4.21
C TYR A 146 -10.30 3.81 -2.69
N ILE A 147 -11.47 4.08 -2.13
CA ILE A 147 -11.70 4.02 -0.68
C ILE A 147 -12.39 2.70 -0.36
N GLY A 148 -11.76 1.86 0.44
CA GLY A 148 -12.37 0.64 0.97
C GLY A 148 -13.49 0.93 1.99
N LYS A 149 -14.15 -0.13 2.48
CA LYS A 149 -15.21 0.00 3.49
C LYS A 149 -14.68 0.66 4.76
N GLN A 150 -15.38 1.69 5.23
CA GLN A 150 -15.03 2.46 6.42
C GLN A 150 -16.21 2.52 7.39
N SER A 151 -15.94 2.84 8.67
CA SER A 151 -16.99 3.24 9.59
C SER A 151 -17.60 4.59 9.14
N PRO A 152 -18.87 4.91 9.52
CA PRO A 152 -19.52 6.16 9.12
C PRO A 152 -18.71 7.41 9.49
N HIS A 153 -18.13 7.45 10.69
CA HIS A 153 -17.29 8.55 11.15
C HIS A 153 -16.04 8.72 10.28
N VAL A 154 -15.30 7.64 10.03
CA VAL A 154 -14.09 7.66 9.20
C VAL A 154 -14.41 8.09 7.78
N LEU A 155 -15.49 7.54 7.19
CA LEU A 155 -15.92 7.91 5.83
C LEU A 155 -16.27 9.38 5.71
N LYS A 156 -16.97 9.94 6.71
CA LYS A 156 -17.30 11.38 6.76
C LYS A 156 -16.02 12.21 6.76
N LYS A 157 -15.05 11.88 7.61
CA LYS A 157 -13.77 12.59 7.71
C LYS A 157 -12.94 12.48 6.43
N ILE A 158 -12.88 11.30 5.82
CA ILE A 158 -12.21 11.10 4.53
C ILE A 158 -12.82 12.04 3.47
N LYS A 159 -14.15 12.09 3.36
CA LYS A 159 -14.84 12.97 2.41
C LYS A 159 -14.52 14.44 2.66
N GLU A 160 -14.47 14.87 3.92
CA GLU A 160 -14.10 16.25 4.30
C GLU A 160 -12.66 16.58 3.86
N ILE A 161 -11.70 15.70 4.15
CA ILE A 161 -10.28 15.89 3.81
C ILE A 161 -10.10 15.90 2.29
N LEU A 162 -10.68 14.95 1.58
CA LEU A 162 -10.51 14.80 0.14
C LEU A 162 -11.36 15.77 -0.70
N LYS A 163 -12.18 16.61 -0.09
CA LYS A 163 -13.02 17.61 -0.81
C LYS A 163 -12.22 18.49 -1.76
N LYS A 164 -10.96 18.79 -1.43
CA LYS A 164 -10.05 19.63 -2.22
C LYS A 164 -9.10 18.82 -3.11
N ASN A 165 -9.11 17.51 -3.00
CA ASN A 165 -8.26 16.65 -3.82
C ASN A 165 -8.81 16.57 -5.26
N ARG A 166 -7.93 16.74 -6.24
CA ARG A 166 -8.28 16.80 -7.67
C ARG A 166 -8.28 15.41 -8.35
N SER A 167 -8.35 14.36 -7.56
CA SER A 167 -8.40 12.98 -8.04
C SER A 167 -9.83 12.50 -8.25
N LYS A 168 -10.00 11.45 -9.05
CA LYS A 168 -11.25 10.69 -9.13
C LYS A 168 -11.35 9.79 -7.91
N ILE A 169 -12.27 10.10 -6.99
CA ILE A 169 -12.46 9.33 -5.74
C ILE A 169 -13.59 8.35 -5.95
N ILE A 170 -13.29 7.08 -5.73
CA ILE A 170 -14.21 5.96 -5.91
C ILE A 170 -14.49 5.36 -4.53
N TYR A 171 -15.74 5.44 -4.12
CA TYR A 171 -16.22 4.85 -2.86
C TYR A 171 -16.76 3.44 -3.12
N PRO A 172 -16.74 2.55 -2.11
CA PRO A 172 -17.26 1.21 -2.29
C PRO A 172 -18.76 1.26 -2.60
N ASN A 173 -19.15 0.56 -3.65
CA ASN A 173 -20.56 0.24 -3.87
C ASN A 173 -20.98 -0.76 -2.78
N SER A 174 -22.28 -0.77 -2.47
CA SER A 174 -22.85 -1.72 -1.53
C SER A 174 -22.96 -3.10 -2.18
N TRP A 175 -21.85 -3.81 -2.28
CA TRP A 175 -21.88 -5.22 -2.65
C TRP A 175 -22.32 -6.08 -1.45
N LYS A 176 -23.05 -7.14 -1.72
CA LYS A 176 -23.48 -8.11 -0.72
C LYS A 176 -22.88 -9.47 -1.03
N LEU A 177 -22.39 -10.14 0.01
CA LEU A 177 -22.03 -11.55 -0.08
C LEU A 177 -23.30 -12.37 0.17
N ILE A 178 -23.76 -13.10 -0.83
CA ILE A 178 -24.93 -13.97 -0.72
C ILE A 178 -24.45 -15.41 -0.65
N LYS A 179 -24.79 -16.11 0.43
CA LYS A 179 -24.57 -17.54 0.55
C LYS A 179 -25.80 -18.27 0.04
N LYS A 180 -25.63 -19.06 -1.05
CA LYS A 180 -26.66 -19.98 -1.55
C LYS A 180 -26.10 -21.41 -1.47
N LYS A 181 -26.73 -22.26 -0.64
CA LYS A 181 -26.23 -23.63 -0.33
C LYS A 181 -24.77 -23.58 0.14
N HIS A 182 -23.84 -24.16 -0.62
CA HIS A 182 -22.41 -24.21 -0.30
C HIS A 182 -21.54 -23.24 -1.09
N GLN A 183 -22.15 -22.30 -1.84
CA GLN A 183 -21.44 -21.33 -2.69
C GLN A 183 -21.70 -19.89 -2.24
N PHE A 184 -20.72 -19.04 -2.46
CA PHE A 184 -20.82 -17.60 -2.20
C PHE A 184 -20.85 -16.83 -3.52
N TYR A 185 -21.74 -15.86 -3.58
CA TYR A 185 -21.93 -14.98 -4.74
C TYR A 185 -21.77 -13.54 -4.29
N TYR A 186 -21.22 -12.71 -5.16
CA TYR A 186 -21.21 -11.27 -5.00
C TYR A 186 -22.37 -10.67 -5.79
N GLN A 187 -23.03 -9.72 -5.18
CA GLN A 187 -24.08 -8.93 -5.85
C GLN A 187 -23.74 -7.46 -5.67
N ASP A 188 -23.61 -6.73 -6.78
CA ASP A 188 -23.44 -5.29 -6.87
C ASP A 188 -24.78 -4.57 -6.67
#